data_2bff6852d54ff6a1aa4e1e86eb67f8b2
#
_entry.id   2bff6852d54ff6a1aa4e1e86eb67f8b2
#
_cell.length_a   1.000
_cell.length_b   1.000
_cell.length_c   1.000
_cell.angle_alpha   90.00
_cell.angle_beta   90.00
_cell.angle_gamma   90.00
#
_symmetry.space_group_name_H-M   'P 1'
#
loop_
_entity.id
_entity.type
_entity.pdbx_description
1 polymer ?
#
loop_
_entity_poly.entity_id
_entity_poly.type
_entity_poly.pdbx_seq_one_letter_code
_entity_poly.pdbx_strand_id
1 'polypeptide(L)'
;TTSLKQARQSAQAEREKLASNIDPSIDRKVTKQRAKQAAENSFEAVSREWYAKQIHTWVHSHAKDVKRRLEGNVFPYIGMHPISKIEAPELLNMIRIIENRGSYDLAHRVLQVCGQVFRYGVVTGRCSRDPAADLKGALTPHKKKNQAAVKPEELPELLRAIATYETTGNRQTQLALQLLTLTFVRTNELIGALWTEFDLDNALWIVPAERMKMRSEHVVPLTSRALEIIAELKTIAGNSRYLLPGR
;
A
#
# COMPACT_ATOMS: atom_id res chain seq x y z
N THR A 1 -21.38 -3.39 -37.14
CA THR A 1 -21.85 -3.82 -38.48
C THR A 1 -20.65 -3.93 -39.40
N THR A 2 -20.36 -5.15 -39.86
CA THR A 2 -19.23 -5.43 -40.76
C THR A 2 -19.62 -4.98 -42.19
N SER A 3 -18.80 -4.19 -42.88
CA SER A 3 -19.08 -3.81 -44.24
C SER A 3 -18.92 -4.98 -45.21
N LEU A 4 -19.61 -4.96 -46.37
CA LEU A 4 -19.52 -6.01 -47.38
C LEU A 4 -18.07 -6.26 -47.84
N LYS A 5 -17.25 -5.21 -47.92
CA LYS A 5 -15.84 -5.26 -48.28
C LYS A 5 -15.03 -6.02 -47.23
N GLN A 6 -15.27 -5.74 -45.94
CA GLN A 6 -14.62 -6.47 -44.82
C GLN A 6 -15.03 -7.94 -44.76
N ALA A 7 -16.31 -8.24 -45.01
CA ALA A 7 -16.78 -9.63 -45.05
C ALA A 7 -16.09 -10.43 -46.18
N ARG A 8 -15.94 -9.85 -47.38
CA ARG A 8 -15.24 -10.47 -48.50
C ARG A 8 -13.75 -10.70 -48.21
N GLN A 9 -13.06 -9.71 -47.60
CA GLN A 9 -11.66 -9.86 -47.18
C GLN A 9 -11.47 -10.97 -46.15
N SER A 10 -12.37 -11.04 -45.12
CA SER A 10 -12.30 -12.09 -44.14
C SER A 10 -12.54 -13.46 -44.76
N ALA A 11 -13.51 -13.61 -45.65
CA ALA A 11 -13.77 -14.88 -46.36
C ALA A 11 -12.58 -15.29 -47.25
N GLN A 12 -11.89 -14.37 -47.89
CA GLN A 12 -10.70 -14.64 -48.67
C GLN A 12 -9.53 -15.14 -47.77
N ALA A 13 -9.28 -14.47 -46.63
CA ALA A 13 -8.25 -14.87 -45.69
C ALA A 13 -8.50 -16.30 -45.14
N GLU A 14 -9.76 -16.66 -44.86
CA GLU A 14 -10.08 -18.03 -44.42
C GLU A 14 -9.90 -19.09 -45.51
N ARG A 15 -10.15 -18.72 -46.80
CA ARG A 15 -9.85 -19.62 -47.94
C ARG A 15 -8.35 -19.83 -48.12
N GLU A 16 -7.55 -18.81 -47.90
CA GLU A 16 -6.07 -18.94 -47.97
C GLU A 16 -5.52 -19.83 -46.89
N LYS A 17 -6.10 -19.80 -45.68
CA LYS A 17 -5.76 -20.75 -44.60
C LYS A 17 -6.07 -22.20 -45.02
N LEU A 18 -7.26 -22.44 -45.57
CA LEU A 18 -7.62 -23.77 -46.09
C LEU A 18 -6.67 -24.24 -47.18
N ALA A 19 -6.29 -23.38 -48.14
CA ALA A 19 -5.32 -23.68 -49.14
C ALA A 19 -3.93 -24.03 -48.58
N SER A 20 -3.61 -23.51 -47.38
CA SER A 20 -2.39 -23.78 -46.64
C SER A 20 -2.54 -25.02 -45.69
N ASN A 21 -3.61 -25.79 -45.82
CA ASN A 21 -3.92 -26.96 -44.98
C ASN A 21 -4.17 -26.62 -43.50
N ILE A 22 -4.58 -25.38 -43.18
CA ILE A 22 -4.93 -24.95 -41.86
C ILE A 22 -6.46 -24.88 -41.76
N ASP A 23 -7.06 -25.72 -40.88
CA ASP A 23 -8.49 -25.65 -40.61
C ASP A 23 -8.81 -24.36 -39.83
N PRO A 24 -9.61 -23.43 -40.39
CA PRO A 24 -9.94 -22.16 -39.72
C PRO A 24 -10.66 -22.36 -38.40
N SER A 25 -11.43 -23.44 -38.21
CA SER A 25 -12.15 -23.69 -36.98
C SER A 25 -11.20 -24.12 -35.86
N ILE A 26 -10.21 -24.93 -36.17
CA ILE A 26 -9.14 -25.33 -35.26
C ILE A 26 -8.26 -24.13 -34.93
N ASP A 27 -7.83 -23.37 -35.95
CA ASP A 27 -7.02 -22.15 -35.76
C ASP A 27 -7.70 -21.13 -34.83
N ARG A 28 -8.99 -20.89 -35.02
CA ARG A 28 -9.79 -20.03 -34.12
C ARG A 28 -9.85 -20.55 -32.69
N LYS A 29 -10.04 -21.88 -32.50
CA LYS A 29 -10.04 -22.50 -31.16
C LYS A 29 -8.68 -22.36 -30.49
N VAL A 30 -7.61 -22.66 -31.20
CA VAL A 30 -6.22 -22.55 -30.72
C VAL A 30 -5.89 -21.09 -30.36
N THR A 31 -6.26 -20.14 -31.24
CA THR A 31 -6.04 -18.71 -31.00
C THR A 31 -6.82 -18.21 -29.79
N LYS A 32 -8.08 -18.60 -29.65
CA LYS A 32 -8.91 -18.28 -28.47
C LYS A 32 -8.35 -18.90 -27.20
N GLN A 33 -7.89 -20.13 -27.25
CA GLN A 33 -7.28 -20.80 -26.10
C GLN A 33 -5.95 -20.14 -25.71
N ARG A 34 -5.10 -19.77 -26.69
CA ARG A 34 -3.86 -19.01 -26.45
C ARG A 34 -4.14 -17.63 -25.84
N ALA A 35 -5.15 -16.93 -26.36
CA ALA A 35 -5.55 -15.63 -25.82
C ALA A 35 -6.08 -15.74 -24.37
N LYS A 36 -6.87 -16.78 -24.08
CA LYS A 36 -7.34 -17.06 -22.71
C LYS A 36 -6.17 -17.36 -21.78
N GLN A 37 -5.25 -18.24 -22.22
CA GLN A 37 -4.07 -18.60 -21.43
C GLN A 37 -3.12 -17.40 -21.23
N ALA A 38 -2.98 -16.53 -22.23
CA ALA A 38 -2.22 -15.29 -22.11
C ALA A 38 -2.86 -14.32 -21.10
N ALA A 39 -4.20 -14.21 -21.10
CA ALA A 39 -4.92 -13.39 -20.13
C ALA A 39 -4.81 -13.93 -18.70
N GLU A 40 -4.91 -15.26 -18.52
CA GLU A 40 -4.72 -15.92 -17.22
C GLU A 40 -3.27 -15.82 -16.70
N ASN A 41 -2.30 -15.67 -17.60
CA ASN A 41 -0.89 -15.47 -17.28
C ASN A 41 -0.43 -14.01 -17.48
N SER A 42 -1.36 -13.05 -17.54
CA SER A 42 -1.01 -11.62 -17.54
C SER A 42 -0.38 -11.23 -16.21
N PHE A 43 0.46 -10.19 -16.22
CA PHE A 43 1.07 -9.69 -14.99
C PHE A 43 0.02 -9.33 -13.95
N GLU A 44 -1.09 -8.72 -14.35
CA GLU A 44 -2.19 -8.37 -13.44
C GLU A 44 -2.84 -9.61 -12.83
N ALA A 45 -3.16 -10.64 -13.62
CA ALA A 45 -3.78 -11.86 -13.11
C ALA A 45 -2.88 -12.55 -12.07
N VAL A 46 -1.58 -12.68 -12.38
CA VAL A 46 -0.58 -13.26 -11.46
C VAL A 46 -0.41 -12.38 -10.20
N SER A 47 -0.41 -11.05 -10.36
CA SER A 47 -0.31 -10.12 -9.23
C SER A 47 -1.51 -10.21 -8.29
N ARG A 48 -2.72 -10.33 -8.82
CA ARG A 48 -3.94 -10.45 -8.02
C ARG A 48 -3.98 -11.77 -7.25
N GLU A 49 -3.54 -12.86 -7.88
CA GLU A 49 -3.42 -14.17 -7.22
C GLU A 49 -2.38 -14.13 -6.10
N TRP A 50 -1.19 -13.58 -6.38
CA TRP A 50 -0.15 -13.38 -5.37
C TRP A 50 -0.64 -12.52 -4.20
N TYR A 51 -1.31 -11.40 -4.50
CA TYR A 51 -1.86 -10.51 -3.48
C TYR A 51 -2.89 -11.21 -2.59
N ALA A 52 -3.81 -12.00 -3.17
CA ALA A 52 -4.80 -12.76 -2.43
C ALA A 52 -4.18 -13.77 -1.46
N LYS A 53 -3.04 -14.37 -1.82
CA LYS A 53 -2.29 -15.27 -0.93
C LYS A 53 -1.56 -14.53 0.20
N GLN A 54 -1.06 -13.32 -0.08
CA GLN A 54 -0.26 -12.57 0.88
C GLN A 54 -1.09 -11.72 1.85
N ILE A 55 -2.29 -11.31 1.49
CA ILE A 55 -3.12 -10.36 2.25
C ILE A 55 -3.35 -10.80 3.70
N HIS A 56 -3.44 -12.09 3.96
CA HIS A 56 -3.67 -12.66 5.29
C HIS A 56 -2.46 -12.50 6.23
N THR A 57 -1.27 -12.26 5.68
CA THR A 57 -0.03 -12.07 6.45
C THR A 57 0.27 -10.60 6.74
N TRP A 58 -0.44 -9.69 6.08
CA TRP A 58 -0.18 -8.26 6.16
C TRP A 58 -1.14 -7.52 7.08
N VAL A 59 -0.66 -6.43 7.67
CA VAL A 59 -1.54 -5.43 8.28
C VAL A 59 -2.33 -4.71 7.19
N HIS A 60 -3.57 -4.32 7.49
CA HIS A 60 -4.50 -3.73 6.54
C HIS A 60 -3.93 -2.53 5.76
N SER A 61 -3.20 -1.64 6.43
CA SER A 61 -2.58 -0.47 5.80
C SER A 61 -1.53 -0.86 4.75
N HIS A 62 -0.69 -1.87 5.04
CA HIS A 62 0.30 -2.38 4.09
C HIS A 62 -0.36 -3.02 2.87
N ALA A 63 -1.38 -3.85 3.08
CA ALA A 63 -2.14 -4.47 2.00
C ALA A 63 -2.76 -3.41 1.08
N LYS A 64 -3.39 -2.37 1.64
CA LYS A 64 -3.94 -1.24 0.89
C LYS A 64 -2.88 -0.51 0.06
N ASP A 65 -1.69 -0.30 0.64
CA ASP A 65 -0.59 0.37 -0.06
C ASP A 65 -0.04 -0.46 -1.21
N VAL A 66 0.14 -1.77 -1.03
CA VAL A 66 0.58 -2.68 -2.11
C VAL A 66 -0.44 -2.68 -3.26
N LYS A 67 -1.73 -2.82 -2.94
CA LYS A 67 -2.80 -2.76 -3.94
C LYS A 67 -2.77 -1.45 -4.72
N ARG A 68 -2.71 -0.30 -4.03
CA ARG A 68 -2.65 1.04 -4.66
C ARG A 68 -1.43 1.19 -5.56
N ARG A 69 -0.26 0.65 -5.17
CA ARG A 69 0.95 0.68 -6.01
C ARG A 69 0.78 -0.11 -7.29
N LEU A 70 0.23 -1.31 -7.22
CA LEU A 70 -0.02 -2.15 -8.39
C LEU A 70 -1.05 -1.52 -9.32
N GLU A 71 -2.22 -1.16 -8.81
CA GLU A 71 -3.33 -0.62 -9.61
C GLU A 71 -3.03 0.75 -10.21
N GLY A 72 -2.35 1.63 -9.48
CA GLY A 72 -2.09 3.00 -9.93
C GLY A 72 -0.81 3.18 -10.74
N ASN A 73 0.19 2.29 -10.60
CA ASN A 73 1.50 2.52 -11.19
C ASN A 73 2.03 1.37 -12.05
N VAL A 74 1.40 0.19 -12.03
CA VAL A 74 1.91 -0.98 -12.75
C VAL A 74 0.90 -1.49 -13.76
N PHE A 75 -0.32 -1.78 -13.36
CA PHE A 75 -1.35 -2.34 -14.24
C PHE A 75 -1.66 -1.51 -15.47
N PRO A 76 -1.69 -0.16 -15.42
CA PRO A 76 -1.93 0.65 -16.62
C PRO A 76 -0.88 0.48 -17.72
N TYR A 77 0.32 -0.01 -17.39
CA TYR A 77 1.44 -0.12 -18.32
C TYR A 77 1.73 -1.55 -18.76
N ILE A 78 1.85 -2.46 -17.78
CA ILE A 78 2.26 -3.85 -18.05
C ILE A 78 1.24 -4.89 -17.57
N GLY A 79 0.10 -4.46 -17.01
CA GLY A 79 -0.89 -5.36 -16.39
C GLY A 79 -1.40 -6.44 -17.35
N MET A 80 -1.70 -6.07 -18.59
CA MET A 80 -2.24 -6.99 -19.61
C MET A 80 -1.17 -7.82 -20.33
N HIS A 81 0.12 -7.52 -20.14
CA HIS A 81 1.19 -8.26 -20.80
C HIS A 81 1.38 -9.62 -20.15
N PRO A 82 1.62 -10.69 -20.94
CA PRO A 82 2.00 -11.98 -20.39
C PRO A 82 3.25 -11.85 -19.53
N ILE A 83 3.20 -12.30 -18.28
CA ILE A 83 4.31 -12.14 -17.32
C ILE A 83 5.63 -12.72 -17.83
N SER A 84 5.57 -13.79 -18.63
CA SER A 84 6.75 -14.43 -19.22
C SER A 84 7.44 -13.61 -20.31
N LYS A 85 6.80 -12.56 -20.83
CA LYS A 85 7.34 -11.73 -21.91
C LYS A 85 7.80 -10.36 -21.47
N ILE A 86 7.58 -10.01 -20.20
CA ILE A 86 8.02 -8.73 -19.65
C ILE A 86 9.53 -8.81 -19.38
N GLU A 87 10.27 -7.94 -20.05
CA GLU A 87 11.72 -7.84 -19.95
C GLU A 87 12.16 -6.64 -19.08
N ALA A 88 13.41 -6.66 -18.59
CA ALA A 88 13.94 -5.61 -17.75
C ALA A 88 13.86 -4.19 -18.36
N PRO A 89 14.11 -3.96 -19.67
CA PRO A 89 13.97 -2.62 -20.28
C PRO A 89 12.54 -2.10 -20.22
N GLU A 90 11.54 -2.95 -20.44
CA GLU A 90 10.13 -2.57 -20.40
C GLU A 90 9.73 -2.18 -18.96
N LEU A 91 10.13 -2.98 -17.98
CA LEU A 91 9.90 -2.72 -16.57
C LEU A 91 10.59 -1.41 -16.14
N LEU A 92 11.83 -1.17 -16.59
CA LEU A 92 12.58 0.05 -16.31
C LEU A 92 11.88 1.30 -16.88
N ASN A 93 11.36 1.22 -18.12
CA ASN A 93 10.64 2.34 -18.72
C ASN A 93 9.40 2.72 -17.89
N MET A 94 8.64 1.74 -17.42
CA MET A 94 7.49 1.98 -16.54
C MET A 94 7.92 2.62 -15.21
N ILE A 95 9.00 2.15 -14.59
CA ILE A 95 9.52 2.70 -13.33
C ILE A 95 10.02 4.15 -13.52
N ARG A 96 10.66 4.45 -14.66
CA ARG A 96 11.13 5.81 -14.96
C ARG A 96 9.99 6.83 -15.07
N ILE A 97 8.79 6.42 -15.46
CA ILE A 97 7.62 7.32 -15.44
C ILE A 97 7.34 7.79 -13.99
N ILE A 98 7.56 6.92 -13.00
CA ILE A 98 7.38 7.27 -11.59
C ILE A 98 8.53 8.18 -11.10
N GLU A 99 9.77 7.89 -11.49
CA GLU A 99 10.94 8.72 -11.17
C GLU A 99 10.80 10.13 -11.74
N ASN A 100 10.32 10.27 -12.99
CA ASN A 100 10.13 11.55 -13.66
C ASN A 100 9.08 12.46 -12.98
N ARG A 101 8.21 11.88 -12.13
CA ARG A 101 7.31 12.64 -11.24
C ARG A 101 8.01 13.08 -9.94
N GLY A 102 9.30 12.83 -9.76
CA GLY A 102 10.04 13.09 -8.52
C GLY A 102 9.78 12.10 -7.40
N SER A 103 9.08 11.00 -7.66
CA SER A 103 8.64 10.03 -6.65
C SER A 103 9.60 8.86 -6.52
N TYR A 104 10.87 9.13 -6.22
CA TYR A 104 11.95 8.12 -6.19
C TYR A 104 11.69 6.99 -5.18
N ASP A 105 11.25 7.28 -3.95
CA ASP A 105 10.91 6.23 -2.96
C ASP A 105 9.79 5.32 -3.46
N LEU A 106 8.77 5.90 -4.11
CA LEU A 106 7.68 5.13 -4.70
C LEU A 106 8.19 4.22 -5.83
N ALA A 107 9.08 4.71 -6.69
CA ALA A 107 9.69 3.93 -7.77
C ALA A 107 10.40 2.68 -7.23
N HIS A 108 11.24 2.84 -6.19
CA HIS A 108 11.90 1.72 -5.52
C HIS A 108 10.91 0.73 -4.91
N ARG A 109 9.87 1.21 -4.24
CA ARG A 109 8.83 0.35 -3.63
C ARG A 109 8.01 -0.39 -4.68
N VAL A 110 7.69 0.24 -5.81
CA VAL A 110 6.97 -0.39 -6.92
C VAL A 110 7.84 -1.48 -7.55
N LEU A 111 9.12 -1.21 -7.83
CA LEU A 111 10.06 -2.22 -8.34
C LEU A 111 10.17 -3.42 -7.39
N GLN A 112 10.25 -3.17 -6.08
CA GLN A 112 10.30 -4.24 -5.08
C GLN A 112 9.04 -5.12 -5.12
N VAL A 113 7.86 -4.52 -5.24
CA VAL A 113 6.59 -5.27 -5.36
C VAL A 113 6.54 -6.07 -6.66
N CYS A 114 6.95 -5.47 -7.80
CA CYS A 114 7.04 -6.19 -9.07
C CYS A 114 7.95 -7.43 -8.95
N GLY A 115 9.12 -7.29 -8.33
CA GLY A 115 10.03 -8.42 -8.10
C GLY A 115 9.41 -9.53 -7.24
N GLN A 116 8.58 -9.18 -6.26
CA GLN A 116 7.84 -10.20 -5.47
C GLN A 116 6.83 -10.96 -6.34
N VAL A 117 6.12 -10.25 -7.23
CA VAL A 117 5.18 -10.87 -8.18
C VAL A 117 5.91 -11.76 -9.19
N PHE A 118 7.04 -11.30 -9.76
CA PHE A 118 7.83 -12.12 -10.68
C PHE A 118 8.37 -13.37 -10.01
N ARG A 119 8.91 -13.29 -8.80
CA ARG A 119 9.36 -14.47 -8.04
C ARG A 119 8.22 -15.46 -7.79
N TYR A 120 7.02 -14.95 -7.50
CA TYR A 120 5.84 -15.80 -7.42
C TYR A 120 5.52 -16.45 -8.76
N GLY A 121 5.62 -15.69 -9.87
CA GLY A 121 5.48 -16.21 -11.23
C GLY A 121 6.49 -17.32 -11.56
N VAL A 122 7.74 -17.17 -11.13
CA VAL A 122 8.79 -18.19 -11.29
C VAL A 122 8.44 -19.47 -10.52
N VAL A 123 8.07 -19.35 -9.25
CA VAL A 123 7.72 -20.51 -8.40
C VAL A 123 6.48 -21.24 -8.93
N THR A 124 5.55 -20.50 -9.55
CA THR A 124 4.32 -21.11 -10.16
C THR A 124 4.50 -21.51 -11.63
N GLY A 125 5.71 -21.42 -12.18
CA GLY A 125 6.03 -21.84 -13.56
C GLY A 125 5.46 -20.95 -14.66
N ARG A 126 5.06 -19.70 -14.34
CA ARG A 126 4.46 -18.75 -15.29
C ARG A 126 5.47 -17.86 -15.99
N CYS A 127 6.66 -17.72 -15.43
CA CYS A 127 7.81 -17.07 -16.05
C CYS A 127 9.10 -17.76 -15.60
N SER A 128 10.19 -17.55 -16.36
CA SER A 128 11.47 -18.21 -16.12
C SER A 128 12.40 -17.43 -15.19
N ARG A 129 12.20 -16.13 -15.03
CA ARG A 129 13.08 -15.26 -14.23
C ARG A 129 12.34 -14.04 -13.66
N ASP A 130 12.98 -13.36 -12.72
CA ASP A 130 12.56 -12.07 -12.15
C ASP A 130 13.34 -10.93 -12.82
N PRO A 131 12.77 -10.20 -13.82
CA PRO A 131 13.47 -9.11 -14.49
C PRO A 131 13.69 -7.89 -13.58
N ALA A 132 12.98 -7.79 -12.46
CA ALA A 132 13.20 -6.70 -11.49
C ALA A 132 14.55 -6.85 -10.76
N ALA A 133 15.09 -8.07 -10.67
CA ALA A 133 16.40 -8.32 -10.08
C ALA A 133 17.54 -7.67 -10.91
N ASP A 134 17.39 -7.66 -12.23
CA ASP A 134 18.37 -7.09 -13.18
C ASP A 134 18.42 -5.55 -13.06
N LEU A 135 17.41 -4.91 -12.47
CA LEU A 135 17.31 -3.47 -12.29
C LEU A 135 17.89 -2.98 -10.96
N LYS A 136 18.55 -3.85 -10.20
CA LYS A 136 19.22 -3.45 -8.95
C LYS A 136 20.31 -2.43 -9.26
N GLY A 137 20.19 -1.23 -8.69
CA GLY A 137 21.11 -0.13 -8.92
C GLY A 137 20.83 0.73 -10.16
N ALA A 138 19.83 0.39 -11.00
CA ALA A 138 19.45 1.16 -12.17
C ALA A 138 18.60 2.41 -11.85
N LEU A 139 17.99 2.45 -10.66
CA LEU A 139 17.15 3.57 -10.23
C LEU A 139 17.98 4.66 -9.53
N THR A 140 17.52 5.89 -9.65
CA THR A 140 18.12 7.03 -8.95
C THR A 140 18.12 6.79 -7.44
N PRO A 141 19.29 6.89 -6.77
CA PRO A 141 19.35 6.70 -5.33
C PRO A 141 18.47 7.69 -4.59
N HIS A 142 17.53 7.18 -3.78
CA HIS A 142 16.71 8.02 -2.93
C HIS A 142 17.43 8.30 -1.61
N LYS A 143 17.89 9.56 -1.42
CA LYS A 143 18.39 10.00 -0.11
C LYS A 143 17.18 10.14 0.84
N LYS A 144 17.08 9.20 1.76
CA LYS A 144 16.08 9.25 2.81
C LYS A 144 16.29 10.51 3.65
N LYS A 145 15.36 11.45 3.59
CA LYS A 145 15.35 12.58 4.54
C LYS A 145 14.70 12.11 5.82
N ASN A 146 15.36 12.31 6.94
CA ASN A 146 14.72 12.12 8.24
C ASN A 146 13.54 13.10 8.36
N GLN A 147 12.49 12.69 9.05
CA GLN A 147 11.43 13.60 9.42
C GLN A 147 12.01 14.73 10.29
N ALA A 148 11.37 15.90 10.24
CA ALA A 148 11.73 16.98 11.11
C ALA A 148 11.62 16.51 12.58
N ALA A 149 12.62 16.79 13.37
CA ALA A 149 12.65 16.54 14.80
C ALA A 149 12.87 17.88 15.52
N VAL A 150 12.15 18.07 16.60
CA VAL A 150 12.31 19.25 17.45
C VAL A 150 13.64 19.12 18.19
N LYS A 151 14.46 20.15 18.14
CA LYS A 151 15.70 20.23 18.91
C LYS A 151 15.39 20.58 20.36
N PRO A 152 16.28 20.24 21.30
CA PRO A 152 16.08 20.58 22.71
C PRO A 152 15.81 22.09 22.95
N GLU A 153 16.44 22.96 22.18
CA GLU A 153 16.30 24.41 22.28
C GLU A 153 14.92 24.90 21.83
N GLU A 154 14.28 24.17 20.89
CA GLU A 154 12.96 24.47 20.33
C GLU A 154 11.79 23.90 21.18
N LEU A 155 12.10 22.96 22.10
CA LEU A 155 11.11 22.29 22.91
C LEU A 155 10.26 23.25 23.77
N PRO A 156 10.82 24.29 24.44
CA PRO A 156 10.01 25.23 25.23
C PRO A 156 9.00 26.00 24.38
N GLU A 157 9.34 26.33 23.13
CA GLU A 157 8.44 27.01 22.20
C GLU A 157 7.29 26.07 21.76
N LEU A 158 7.62 24.82 21.41
CA LEU A 158 6.61 23.80 21.08
C LEU A 158 5.63 23.61 22.24
N LEU A 159 6.11 23.46 23.47
CA LEU A 159 5.24 23.27 24.64
C LEU A 159 4.34 24.46 24.90
N ARG A 160 4.82 25.69 24.69
CA ARG A 160 3.99 26.90 24.77
C ARG A 160 2.93 26.93 23.67
N ALA A 161 3.31 26.58 22.42
CA ALA A 161 2.36 26.51 21.33
C ALA A 161 1.26 25.47 21.58
N ILE A 162 1.61 24.30 22.15
CA ILE A 162 0.63 23.29 22.58
C ILE A 162 -0.27 23.83 23.68
N ALA A 163 0.29 24.56 24.66
CA ALA A 163 -0.46 25.10 25.79
C ALA A 163 -1.52 26.18 25.38
N THR A 164 -1.29 26.84 24.25
CA THR A 164 -2.21 27.88 23.70
C THR A 164 -3.00 27.39 22.49
N TYR A 165 -2.91 26.13 22.12
CA TYR A 165 -3.47 25.57 20.86
C TYR A 165 -5.00 25.74 20.76
N GLU A 166 -5.74 25.76 21.88
CA GLU A 166 -7.20 25.90 21.84
C GLU A 166 -7.65 27.27 21.25
N THR A 167 -6.80 28.28 21.22
CA THR A 167 -7.11 29.56 20.59
C THR A 167 -7.16 29.48 19.07
N THR A 168 -6.47 28.52 18.47
CA THR A 168 -6.37 28.31 17.02
C THR A 168 -7.00 27.01 16.57
N GLY A 169 -7.26 26.07 17.49
CA GLY A 169 -7.81 24.74 17.26
C GLY A 169 -8.96 24.40 18.21
N ASN A 170 -9.02 23.15 18.64
CA ASN A 170 -10.02 22.75 19.63
C ASN A 170 -9.34 22.19 20.90
N ARG A 171 -10.06 22.23 22.00
CA ARG A 171 -9.59 21.78 23.32
C ARG A 171 -9.21 20.31 23.33
N GLN A 172 -9.98 19.43 22.69
CA GLN A 172 -9.68 17.99 22.59
C GLN A 172 -8.31 17.76 21.94
N THR A 173 -8.01 18.45 20.84
CA THR A 173 -6.71 18.31 20.17
C THR A 173 -5.57 18.83 21.02
N GLN A 174 -5.77 19.94 21.73
CA GLN A 174 -4.77 20.47 22.66
C GLN A 174 -4.44 19.46 23.76
N LEU A 175 -5.45 18.88 24.41
CA LEU A 175 -5.29 17.88 25.45
C LEU A 175 -4.61 16.62 24.90
N ALA A 176 -4.97 16.20 23.69
CA ALA A 176 -4.34 15.07 23.02
C ALA A 176 -2.84 15.33 22.75
N LEU A 177 -2.47 16.52 22.30
CA LEU A 177 -1.07 16.92 22.10
C LEU A 177 -0.30 16.94 23.43
N GLN A 178 -0.89 17.49 24.51
CA GLN A 178 -0.29 17.46 25.83
C GLN A 178 -0.08 16.01 26.33
N LEU A 179 -1.10 15.15 26.18
CA LEU A 179 -1.00 13.76 26.58
C LEU A 179 0.07 13.00 25.78
N LEU A 180 0.18 13.28 24.46
CA LEU A 180 1.21 12.71 23.60
C LEU A 180 2.62 13.07 24.07
N THR A 181 2.83 14.32 24.51
CA THR A 181 4.14 14.77 25.03
C THR A 181 4.50 14.16 26.38
N LEU A 182 3.50 13.80 27.20
CA LEU A 182 3.71 13.18 28.52
C LEU A 182 3.95 11.66 28.44
N THR A 183 3.36 11.01 27.41
CA THR A 183 3.37 9.53 27.31
C THR A 183 4.32 8.99 26.25
N PHE A 184 4.73 9.81 25.28
CA PHE A 184 5.57 9.44 24.13
C PHE A 184 5.06 8.24 23.34
N VAL A 185 3.77 7.93 23.40
CA VAL A 185 3.13 6.91 22.57
C VAL A 185 3.06 7.36 21.12
N ARG A 186 2.85 6.43 20.20
CA ARG A 186 2.64 6.79 18.80
C ARG A 186 1.28 7.45 18.60
N THR A 187 1.19 8.41 17.68
CA THR A 187 -0.04 9.15 17.36
C THR A 187 -1.23 8.20 17.13
N ASN A 188 -1.03 7.11 16.37
CA ASN A 188 -2.10 6.13 16.12
C ASN A 188 -2.52 5.33 17.38
N GLU A 189 -1.62 5.15 18.32
CA GLU A 189 -1.93 4.52 19.60
C GLU A 189 -2.85 5.44 20.42
N LEU A 190 -2.55 6.74 20.45
CA LEU A 190 -3.37 7.73 21.15
C LEU A 190 -4.75 7.94 20.46
N ILE A 191 -4.77 8.14 19.14
CA ILE A 191 -6.03 8.39 18.40
C ILE A 191 -7.01 7.21 18.52
N GLY A 192 -6.49 5.99 18.53
CA GLY A 192 -7.31 4.78 18.64
C GLY A 192 -7.54 4.32 20.08
N ALA A 193 -7.14 5.08 21.12
CA ALA A 193 -7.26 4.69 22.51
C ALA A 193 -8.72 4.47 22.94
N LEU A 194 -8.97 3.36 23.60
CA LEU A 194 -10.26 3.02 24.18
C LEU A 194 -10.23 3.26 25.69
N TRP A 195 -11.35 3.66 26.28
CA TRP A 195 -11.46 3.81 27.73
C TRP A 195 -11.15 2.53 28.49
N THR A 196 -11.39 1.37 27.90
CA THR A 196 -11.10 0.07 28.49
C THR A 196 -9.61 -0.26 28.62
N GLU A 197 -8.74 0.55 28.01
CA GLU A 197 -7.28 0.41 28.09
C GLU A 197 -6.68 1.14 29.30
N PHE A 198 -7.47 1.96 30.01
CA PHE A 198 -7.01 2.79 31.11
C PHE A 198 -7.38 2.17 32.45
N ASP A 199 -6.38 1.80 33.22
CA ASP A 199 -6.48 1.48 34.66
C ASP A 199 -6.13 2.74 35.44
N LEU A 200 -7.15 3.55 35.73
CA LEU A 200 -6.97 4.86 36.36
C LEU A 200 -6.60 4.72 37.85
N ASP A 201 -7.01 3.63 38.51
CA ASP A 201 -6.71 3.38 39.90
C ASP A 201 -5.22 3.08 40.14
N ASN A 202 -4.61 2.37 39.19
CA ASN A 202 -3.18 2.07 39.17
C ASN A 202 -2.36 3.07 38.34
N ALA A 203 -2.98 4.11 37.78
CA ALA A 203 -2.36 5.10 36.93
C ALA A 203 -1.60 4.47 35.73
N LEU A 204 -2.23 3.54 35.03
CA LEU A 204 -1.67 2.84 33.90
C LEU A 204 -2.56 2.98 32.65
N TRP A 205 -1.92 3.07 31.50
CA TRP A 205 -2.55 2.88 30.20
C TRP A 205 -1.94 1.65 29.54
N ILE A 206 -2.75 0.64 29.27
CA ILE A 206 -2.33 -0.65 28.72
C ILE A 206 -2.79 -0.72 27.25
N VAL A 207 -1.87 -0.46 26.33
CA VAL A 207 -2.15 -0.57 24.89
C VAL A 207 -2.06 -2.04 24.49
N PRO A 208 -3.15 -2.67 24.01
CA PRO A 208 -3.15 -4.09 23.71
C PRO A 208 -2.29 -4.44 22.50
N ALA A 209 -1.75 -5.67 22.50
CA ALA A 209 -0.81 -6.17 21.50
C ALA A 209 -1.33 -6.05 20.04
N GLU A 210 -2.64 -6.18 19.83
CA GLU A 210 -3.31 -6.10 18.53
C GLU A 210 -3.16 -4.71 17.88
N ARG A 211 -3.02 -3.67 18.71
CA ARG A 211 -2.83 -2.29 18.26
C ARG A 211 -1.36 -1.91 18.10
N MET A 212 -0.46 -2.77 18.60
CA MET A 212 0.98 -2.50 18.59
C MET A 212 1.66 -3.05 17.33
N LYS A 213 2.57 -2.26 16.74
CA LYS A 213 3.35 -2.68 15.57
C LYS A 213 4.16 -3.95 15.82
N MET A 214 4.66 -4.12 17.05
CA MET A 214 5.49 -5.27 17.46
C MET A 214 4.65 -6.44 18.04
N ARG A 215 3.31 -6.31 18.05
CA ARG A 215 2.40 -7.32 18.62
C ARG A 215 2.74 -7.72 20.06
N SER A 216 3.23 -6.77 20.83
CA SER A 216 3.50 -6.90 22.26
C SER A 216 2.74 -5.79 22.96
N GLU A 217 2.14 -6.10 24.10
CA GLU A 217 1.45 -5.13 24.95
C GLU A 217 2.42 -4.02 25.39
N HIS A 218 1.92 -2.79 25.48
CA HIS A 218 2.70 -1.64 25.90
C HIS A 218 2.02 -1.00 27.12
N VAL A 219 2.68 -1.07 28.26
CA VAL A 219 2.23 -0.46 29.51
C VAL A 219 2.87 0.91 29.64
N VAL A 220 2.03 1.93 29.77
CA VAL A 220 2.41 3.35 29.88
C VAL A 220 2.01 3.87 31.27
N PRO A 221 2.97 4.22 32.14
CA PRO A 221 2.66 4.86 33.41
C PRO A 221 2.08 6.26 33.20
N LEU A 222 1.05 6.61 33.93
CA LEU A 222 0.38 7.91 33.84
C LEU A 222 0.82 8.80 35.00
N THR A 223 1.34 9.97 34.67
CA THR A 223 1.64 11.00 35.66
C THR A 223 0.34 11.65 36.19
N SER A 224 0.39 12.34 37.34
CA SER A 224 -0.78 13.07 37.85
C SER A 224 -1.32 14.05 36.81
N ARG A 225 -0.44 14.72 36.05
CA ARG A 225 -0.86 15.63 34.96
C ARG A 225 -1.55 14.89 33.82
N ALA A 226 -1.10 13.70 33.47
CA ALA A 226 -1.76 12.87 32.45
C ALA A 226 -3.17 12.45 32.91
N LEU A 227 -3.34 12.08 34.18
CA LEU A 227 -4.64 11.75 34.76
C LEU A 227 -5.62 12.93 34.73
N GLU A 228 -5.17 14.15 35.05
CA GLU A 228 -5.98 15.37 34.93
C GLU A 228 -6.48 15.58 33.50
N ILE A 229 -5.58 15.44 32.52
CA ILE A 229 -5.91 15.57 31.09
C ILE A 229 -6.93 14.49 30.68
N ILE A 230 -6.75 13.26 31.12
CA ILE A 230 -7.65 12.14 30.80
C ILE A 230 -9.03 12.40 31.43
N ALA A 231 -9.10 12.92 32.64
CA ALA A 231 -10.37 13.30 33.29
C ALA A 231 -11.11 14.40 32.50
N GLU A 232 -10.40 15.40 32.01
CA GLU A 232 -10.99 16.46 31.17
C GLU A 232 -11.45 15.88 29.82
N LEU A 233 -10.65 15.02 29.19
CA LEU A 233 -11.04 14.32 27.95
C LEU A 233 -12.28 13.45 28.15
N LYS A 234 -12.49 12.88 29.35
CA LYS A 234 -13.69 12.10 29.66
C LYS A 234 -14.96 12.95 29.58
N THR A 235 -14.90 14.19 30.06
CA THR A 235 -16.04 15.11 29.99
C THR A 235 -16.36 15.50 28.53
N ILE A 236 -15.34 15.67 27.70
CA ILE A 236 -15.50 16.00 26.27
C ILE A 236 -16.00 14.79 25.48
N ALA A 237 -15.49 13.60 25.77
CA ALA A 237 -15.83 12.37 25.06
C ALA A 237 -17.26 11.87 25.35
N GLY A 238 -17.84 12.23 26.48
CA GLY A 238 -19.18 11.79 26.91
C GLY A 238 -19.29 10.26 26.92
N ASN A 239 -20.23 9.72 26.14
CA ASN A 239 -20.49 8.27 26.08
C ASN A 239 -19.67 7.56 24.98
N SER A 240 -18.71 8.21 24.34
CA SER A 240 -17.84 7.56 23.37
C SER A 240 -17.01 6.46 24.01
N ARG A 241 -16.81 5.35 23.28
CA ARG A 241 -15.86 4.31 23.69
C ARG A 241 -14.40 4.72 23.52
N TYR A 242 -14.14 5.75 22.68
CA TYR A 242 -12.80 6.26 22.39
C TYR A 242 -12.45 7.41 23.32
N LEU A 243 -11.16 7.50 23.69
CA LEU A 243 -10.60 8.64 24.42
C LEU A 243 -10.76 9.94 23.59
N LEU A 244 -10.54 9.86 22.29
CA LEU A 244 -10.61 10.96 21.34
C LEU A 244 -11.66 10.63 20.27
N PRO A 245 -12.95 10.91 20.51
CA PRO A 245 -13.99 10.68 19.50
C PRO A 245 -13.75 11.59 18.29
N GLY A 246 -13.88 11.02 17.08
CA GLY A 246 -13.95 11.80 15.85
C GLY A 246 -15.24 12.63 15.78
N ARG A 247 -15.18 13.76 15.09
CA ARG A 247 -16.37 14.58 14.79
C ARG A 247 -17.21 13.94 13.70
#